data_4d77abfc2382374e0690f17ec4184852
#
_entry.id   4d77abfc2382374e0690f17ec4184852
#
_cell.length_a   1.000
_cell.length_b   1.000
_cell.length_c   1.000
_cell.angle_alpha   90.00
_cell.angle_beta   90.00
_cell.angle_gamma   90.00
#
_symmetry.space_group_name_H-M   'P 1'
#
loop_
_entity.id
_entity.type
_entity.pdbx_description
1 polymer ?
#
loop_
_entity_poly.entity_id
_entity_poly.type
_entity_poly.pdbx_seq_one_letter_code
_entity_poly.pdbx_strand_id
1 'polypeptide(L)'
;MTSDGLPRVTEMLLEDVGDLRALCLTAKGFWTNPEGRITLLPDAIRAIAADKGVSLPPIIAIGGPVKTNECAAGEVTATTFACTDFDVAKRLAADASTATYGIRPSDDEVGVELCAALKNVYA
;
A
#
# COMPACT_ATOMS: atom_id res chain seq x y z
N MET A 1 -3.01 0.88 11.43
CA MET A 1 -2.72 2.32 11.27
C MET A 1 -3.91 2.97 10.61
N THR A 2 -4.38 4.08 11.14
CA THR A 2 -5.40 4.91 10.50
C THR A 2 -4.73 5.89 9.54
N SER A 3 -5.48 6.42 8.56
CA SER A 3 -4.95 7.42 7.62
C SER A 3 -4.40 8.68 8.34
N ASP A 4 -4.97 9.04 9.49
CA ASP A 4 -4.52 10.20 10.29
C ASP A 4 -3.10 10.01 10.87
N GLY A 5 -2.69 8.78 11.10
CA GLY A 5 -1.35 8.45 11.59
C GLY A 5 -0.28 8.40 10.50
N LEU A 6 -0.69 8.47 9.24
CA LEU A 6 0.21 8.29 8.09
C LEU A 6 1.41 9.25 8.08
N PRO A 7 1.25 10.58 8.30
CA PRO A 7 2.39 11.49 8.25
C PRO A 7 3.47 11.12 9.27
N ARG A 8 3.07 10.86 10.51
CA ARG A 8 4.00 10.51 11.59
C ARG A 8 4.74 9.20 11.30
N VAL A 9 4.03 8.18 10.86
CA VAL A 9 4.66 6.89 10.52
C VAL A 9 5.58 7.04 9.32
N THR A 10 5.18 7.81 8.32
CA THR A 10 6.02 8.10 7.15
C THR A 10 7.30 8.80 7.58
N GLU A 11 7.23 9.83 8.41
CA GLU A 11 8.42 10.53 8.90
C GLU A 11 9.39 9.62 9.63
N MET A 12 8.88 8.73 10.48
CA MET A 12 9.71 7.73 11.16
C MET A 12 10.37 6.75 10.18
N LEU A 13 9.64 6.30 9.16
CA LEU A 13 10.18 5.40 8.13
C LEU A 13 11.25 6.08 7.28
N LEU A 14 11.11 7.37 6.98
CA LEU A 14 12.06 8.11 6.16
C LEU A 14 13.45 8.24 6.80
N GLU A 15 13.57 8.03 8.09
CA GLU A 15 14.87 8.02 8.79
C GLU A 15 15.71 6.80 8.41
N ASP A 16 15.10 5.73 7.87
CA ASP A 16 15.77 4.44 7.66
C ASP A 16 15.35 3.71 6.36
N VAL A 17 15.04 4.46 5.28
CA VAL A 17 14.59 3.85 4.01
C VAL A 17 15.71 3.34 3.11
N GLY A 18 16.99 3.57 3.46
CA GLY A 18 18.15 3.46 2.57
C GLY A 18 18.23 2.17 1.75
N ASP A 19 17.97 1.00 2.36
CA ASP A 19 18.14 -0.31 1.73
C ASP A 19 16.82 -1.05 1.47
N LEU A 20 15.67 -0.38 1.62
CA LEU A 20 14.37 -1.00 1.39
C LEU A 20 14.15 -1.25 -0.11
N ARG A 21 13.73 -2.45 -0.47
CA ARG A 21 13.38 -2.82 -1.85
C ARG A 21 12.03 -2.26 -2.27
N ALA A 22 11.10 -2.13 -1.35
CA ALA A 22 9.77 -1.58 -1.56
C ALA A 22 9.13 -1.19 -0.23
N LEU A 23 8.16 -0.30 -0.29
CA LEU A 23 7.30 0.08 0.82
C LEU A 23 5.90 -0.48 0.58
N CYS A 24 5.50 -1.47 1.36
CA CYS A 24 4.19 -2.09 1.25
C CYS A 24 3.16 -1.33 2.09
N LEU A 25 2.13 -0.79 1.45
CA LEU A 25 1.08 -0.02 2.08
C LEU A 25 -0.17 -0.88 2.31
N THR A 26 -0.46 -1.16 3.58
CA THR A 26 -1.65 -1.91 4.00
C THR A 26 -2.73 -1.04 4.60
N ALA A 27 -2.41 0.22 4.95
CA ALA A 27 -3.39 1.21 5.40
C ALA A 27 -4.39 1.51 4.29
N LYS A 28 -5.61 1.80 4.68
CA LYS A 28 -6.71 2.08 3.75
C LYS A 28 -7.33 3.44 4.06
N GLY A 29 -7.85 4.09 3.03
CA GLY A 29 -8.54 5.35 3.16
C GLY A 29 -7.84 6.46 2.39
N PHE A 30 -8.22 7.68 2.73
CA PHE A 30 -7.68 8.89 2.14
C PHE A 30 -6.98 9.71 3.22
N TRP A 31 -6.08 10.55 2.79
CA TRP A 31 -5.47 11.56 3.64
C TRP A 31 -5.88 12.95 3.18
N THR A 32 -6.23 13.82 4.12
CA THR A 32 -6.51 15.22 3.83
C THR A 32 -5.28 16.03 4.19
N ASN A 33 -4.71 16.71 3.21
CA ASN A 33 -3.54 17.54 3.42
C ASN A 33 -3.89 18.84 4.18
N PRO A 34 -2.89 19.62 4.65
CA PRO A 34 -3.14 20.86 5.37
C PRO A 34 -3.98 21.90 4.61
N GLU A 35 -3.96 21.85 3.27
CA GLU A 35 -4.75 22.71 2.40
C GLU A 35 -6.19 22.22 2.19
N GLY A 36 -6.59 21.13 2.85
CA GLY A 36 -7.92 20.55 2.77
C GLY A 36 -8.18 19.67 1.53
N ARG A 37 -7.16 19.32 0.76
CA ARG A 37 -7.29 18.41 -0.39
C ARG A 37 -7.19 16.95 0.04
N ILE A 38 -8.09 16.14 -0.49
CA ILE A 38 -8.09 14.70 -0.32
C ILE A 38 -7.10 14.08 -1.31
N THR A 39 -6.18 13.25 -0.80
CA THR A 39 -5.19 12.53 -1.61
C THR A 39 -5.19 11.05 -1.29
N LEU A 40 -4.69 10.23 -2.22
CA LEU A 40 -4.39 8.83 -1.96
C LEU A 40 -3.19 8.71 -1.03
N LEU A 41 -3.12 7.63 -0.28
CA LEU A 41 -2.04 7.43 0.70
C LEU A 41 -0.64 7.33 0.06
N PRO A 42 -0.44 6.65 -1.10
CA PRO A 42 0.85 6.67 -1.78
C PRO A 42 1.31 8.08 -2.17
N ASP A 43 0.39 8.92 -2.65
CA ASP A 43 0.73 10.29 -3.04
C ASP A 43 1.07 11.16 -1.83
N ALA A 44 0.37 10.95 -0.71
CA ALA A 44 0.70 11.61 0.55
C ALA A 44 2.11 11.23 1.04
N ILE A 45 2.49 9.96 0.97
CA ILE A 45 3.82 9.48 1.33
C ILE A 45 4.88 10.11 0.43
N ARG A 46 4.64 10.16 -0.89
CA ARG A 46 5.55 10.79 -1.86
C ARG A 46 5.73 12.28 -1.59
N ALA A 47 4.66 12.99 -1.27
CA ALA A 47 4.71 14.42 -0.95
C ALA A 47 5.54 14.68 0.32
N ILE A 48 5.33 13.90 1.39
CA ILE A 48 6.09 14.03 2.64
C ILE A 48 7.58 13.74 2.40
N ALA A 49 7.90 12.70 1.64
CA ALA A 49 9.28 12.37 1.30
C ALA A 49 9.96 13.47 0.47
N ALA A 50 9.24 14.02 -0.51
CA ALA A 50 9.74 15.13 -1.34
C ALA A 50 10.05 16.37 -0.50
N ASP A 51 9.19 16.73 0.44
CA ASP A 51 9.42 17.86 1.35
C ASP A 51 10.67 17.67 2.22
N LYS A 52 11.01 16.43 2.55
CA LYS A 52 12.19 16.07 3.33
C LYS A 52 13.43 15.78 2.46
N GLY A 53 13.30 15.82 1.15
CA GLY A 53 14.40 15.52 0.23
C GLY A 53 14.84 14.06 0.26
N VAL A 54 13.98 13.13 0.66
CA VAL A 54 14.27 11.71 0.76
C VAL A 54 13.74 10.98 -0.47
N SER A 55 14.60 10.16 -1.08
CA SER A 55 14.20 9.26 -2.17
C SER A 55 13.52 8.02 -1.63
N LEU A 56 12.33 7.71 -2.14
CA LEU A 56 11.55 6.54 -1.74
C LEU A 56 11.85 5.32 -2.60
N PRO A 57 11.83 4.12 -2.00
CA PRO A 57 11.69 2.90 -2.78
C PRO A 57 10.31 2.84 -3.43
N PRO A 58 10.08 1.93 -4.41
CA PRO A 58 8.76 1.72 -4.97
C PRO A 58 7.71 1.47 -3.89
N ILE A 59 6.53 2.07 -4.05
CA ILE A 59 5.40 1.83 -3.16
C ILE A 59 4.51 0.75 -3.75
N ILE A 60 4.15 -0.23 -2.93
CA ILE A 60 3.20 -1.29 -3.27
C ILE A 60 1.88 -1.00 -2.55
N ALA A 61 0.85 -0.69 -3.31
CA ALA A 61 -0.51 -0.63 -2.82
C ALA A 61 -1.08 -2.04 -2.69
N ILE A 62 -1.60 -2.39 -1.50
CA ILE A 62 -2.15 -3.72 -1.24
C ILE A 62 -3.65 -3.61 -1.03
N GLY A 63 -4.41 -4.27 -1.91
CA GLY A 63 -5.87 -4.30 -1.85
C GLY A 63 -6.43 -5.68 -2.12
N GLY A 64 -7.57 -6.00 -1.48
CA GLY A 64 -8.23 -7.27 -1.71
C GLY A 64 -9.21 -7.64 -0.60
N PRO A 65 -10.03 -8.68 -0.82
CA PRO A 65 -11.07 -9.13 0.11
C PRO A 65 -10.53 -10.08 1.20
N VAL A 66 -9.28 -9.90 1.62
CA VAL A 66 -8.67 -10.75 2.66
C VAL A 66 -9.20 -10.37 4.03
N LYS A 67 -9.74 -11.36 4.75
CA LYS A 67 -10.06 -11.26 6.17
C LYS A 67 -8.95 -11.93 6.98
N THR A 68 -8.47 -11.24 7.99
CA THR A 68 -7.32 -11.68 8.79
C THR A 68 -7.54 -13.04 9.44
N ASN A 69 -8.75 -13.30 9.96
CA ASN A 69 -9.09 -14.56 10.59
C ASN A 69 -9.12 -15.75 9.60
N GLU A 70 -9.63 -15.52 8.39
CA GLU A 70 -9.64 -16.54 7.32
C GLU A 70 -8.20 -16.86 6.88
N CYS A 71 -7.41 -15.83 6.66
CA CYS A 71 -5.99 -15.98 6.32
C CYS A 71 -5.20 -16.72 7.43
N ALA A 72 -5.42 -16.35 8.68
CA ALA A 72 -4.78 -17.01 9.83
C ALA A 72 -5.23 -18.47 10.03
N ALA A 73 -6.47 -18.80 9.62
CA ALA A 73 -6.97 -20.17 9.63
C ALA A 73 -6.43 -21.04 8.47
N GLY A 74 -5.64 -20.45 7.55
CA GLY A 74 -5.11 -21.14 6.38
C GLY A 74 -6.13 -21.32 5.24
N GLU A 75 -7.23 -20.56 5.27
CA GLU A 75 -8.19 -20.55 4.16
C GLU A 75 -7.56 -19.87 2.92
N VAL A 76 -8.01 -20.30 1.75
CA VAL A 76 -7.51 -19.72 0.49
C VAL A 76 -8.01 -18.30 0.36
N THR A 77 -7.10 -17.37 0.33
CA THR A 77 -7.34 -15.92 0.19
C THR A 77 -6.55 -15.35 -0.98
N ALA A 78 -6.98 -14.22 -1.51
CA ALA A 78 -6.30 -13.53 -2.60
C ALA A 78 -6.26 -12.02 -2.39
N THR A 79 -5.15 -11.41 -2.81
CA THR A 79 -4.96 -9.96 -2.77
C THR A 79 -4.30 -9.48 -4.05
N THR A 80 -4.25 -8.17 -4.23
CA THR A 80 -3.55 -7.52 -5.33
C THR A 80 -2.41 -6.67 -4.77
N PHE A 81 -1.22 -6.81 -5.35
CA PHE A 81 -0.09 -5.92 -5.15
C PHE A 81 0.04 -5.03 -6.39
N ALA A 82 -0.16 -3.74 -6.21
CA ALA A 82 -0.08 -2.78 -7.30
C ALA A 82 1.09 -1.80 -7.10
N CYS A 83 1.81 -1.58 -8.17
CA CYS A 83 2.92 -0.64 -8.23
C CYS A 83 2.99 0.00 -9.60
N THR A 84 3.34 1.27 -9.68
CA THR A 84 3.60 1.94 -10.97
C THR A 84 4.73 1.27 -11.76
N ASP A 85 5.67 0.62 -11.07
CA ASP A 85 6.62 -0.31 -11.67
C ASP A 85 6.08 -1.75 -11.57
N PHE A 86 5.51 -2.24 -12.68
CA PHE A 86 4.89 -3.57 -12.73
C PHE A 86 5.87 -4.72 -12.46
N ASP A 87 7.14 -4.57 -12.83
CA ASP A 87 8.14 -5.62 -12.58
C ASP A 87 8.44 -5.77 -11.08
N VAL A 88 8.40 -4.68 -10.33
CA VAL A 88 8.48 -4.71 -8.86
C VAL A 88 7.26 -5.43 -8.28
N ALA A 89 6.05 -5.09 -8.74
CA ALA A 89 4.82 -5.76 -8.29
C ALA A 89 4.86 -7.27 -8.57
N LYS A 90 5.31 -7.69 -9.76
CA LYS A 90 5.44 -9.10 -10.12
C LYS A 90 6.42 -9.86 -9.23
N ARG A 91 7.60 -9.30 -8.99
CA ARG A 91 8.62 -9.94 -8.15
C ARG A 91 8.14 -10.12 -6.73
N LEU A 92 7.60 -9.06 -6.14
CA LEU A 92 7.10 -9.12 -4.76
C LEU A 92 5.87 -10.01 -4.61
N ALA A 93 4.97 -10.04 -5.60
CA ALA A 93 3.85 -10.96 -5.63
C ALA A 93 4.32 -12.42 -5.65
N ALA A 94 5.33 -12.74 -6.46
CA ALA A 94 5.91 -14.08 -6.51
C ALA A 94 6.59 -14.47 -5.20
N ASP A 95 7.35 -13.55 -4.60
CA ASP A 95 8.09 -13.81 -3.36
C ASP A 95 7.17 -13.99 -2.14
N ALA A 96 6.05 -13.28 -2.10
CA ALA A 96 5.13 -13.27 -0.97
C ALA A 96 3.93 -14.23 -1.11
N SER A 97 3.67 -14.78 -2.30
CA SER A 97 2.59 -15.75 -2.50
C SER A 97 2.88 -17.07 -1.82
N THR A 98 1.83 -17.67 -1.27
CA THR A 98 1.88 -19.01 -0.67
C THR A 98 0.77 -19.89 -1.27
N ALA A 99 0.69 -21.16 -0.87
CA ALA A 99 -0.37 -22.07 -1.31
C ALA A 99 -1.78 -21.59 -0.94
N THR A 100 -1.92 -20.82 0.14
CA THR A 100 -3.21 -20.32 0.66
C THR A 100 -3.37 -18.81 0.54
N TYR A 101 -2.30 -18.08 0.20
CA TYR A 101 -2.32 -16.62 0.02
C TYR A 101 -1.83 -16.27 -1.38
N GLY A 102 -2.78 -16.12 -2.31
CA GLY A 102 -2.50 -15.76 -3.70
C GLY A 102 -2.35 -14.25 -3.87
N ILE A 103 -1.33 -13.81 -4.59
CA ILE A 103 -1.11 -12.39 -4.87
C ILE A 103 -1.12 -12.15 -6.38
N ARG A 104 -1.97 -11.23 -6.82
CA ARG A 104 -2.04 -10.79 -8.20
C ARG A 104 -1.25 -9.48 -8.36
N PRO A 105 -0.25 -9.41 -9.26
CA PRO A 105 0.41 -8.16 -9.54
C PRO A 105 -0.47 -7.26 -10.44
N SER A 106 -0.34 -5.95 -10.27
CA SER A 106 -1.02 -4.91 -11.08
C SER A 106 -0.12 -3.70 -11.26
N ASP A 107 -0.30 -2.95 -12.33
CA ASP A 107 0.28 -1.63 -12.55
C ASP A 107 -0.69 -0.49 -12.20
N ASP A 108 -1.95 -0.83 -11.85
CA ASP A 108 -2.98 0.13 -11.47
C ASP A 108 -2.98 0.41 -9.95
N GLU A 109 -1.95 1.12 -9.49
CA GLU A 109 -1.83 1.55 -8.09
C GLU A 109 -3.03 2.39 -7.65
N VAL A 110 -3.48 3.32 -8.49
CA VAL A 110 -4.60 4.22 -8.19
C VAL A 110 -5.90 3.45 -8.03
N GLY A 111 -6.19 2.54 -8.95
CA GLY A 111 -7.39 1.71 -8.89
C GLY A 111 -7.42 0.82 -7.66
N VAL A 112 -6.30 0.21 -7.29
CA VAL A 112 -6.21 -0.64 -6.08
C VAL A 112 -6.40 0.18 -4.82
N GLU A 113 -5.81 1.37 -4.70
CA GLU A 113 -5.99 2.27 -3.56
C GLU A 113 -7.42 2.77 -3.43
N LEU A 114 -8.05 3.20 -4.54
CA LEU A 114 -9.45 3.62 -4.55
C LEU A 114 -10.39 2.48 -4.13
N CYS A 115 -10.22 1.29 -4.70
CA CYS A 115 -11.02 0.12 -4.32
C CYS A 115 -10.81 -0.26 -2.85
N ALA A 116 -9.59 -0.19 -2.35
CA ALA A 116 -9.29 -0.49 -0.95
C ALA A 116 -9.92 0.53 0.01
N ALA A 117 -9.90 1.81 -0.35
CA ALA A 117 -10.50 2.88 0.46
C ALA A 117 -12.04 2.79 0.48
N LEU A 118 -12.65 2.45 -0.65
CA LEU A 118 -14.10 2.44 -0.83
C LEU A 118 -14.75 1.08 -0.60
N LYS A 119 -14.01 0.03 -0.31
CA LYS A 119 -14.54 -1.33 -0.24
C LYS A 119 -15.73 -1.48 0.72
N ASN A 120 -15.72 -0.77 1.83
CA ASN A 120 -16.79 -0.83 2.83
C ASN A 120 -18.05 -0.06 2.39
N VAL A 121 -17.97 0.72 1.32
CA VAL A 121 -19.13 1.39 0.70
C VAL A 121 -19.89 0.41 -0.21
N TYR A 122 -19.17 -0.56 -0.79
CA TYR A 122 -19.73 -1.55 -1.73
C TYR A 122 -20.00 -2.91 -1.09
N ALA A 123 -19.57 -3.10 0.14
CA ALA A 123 -19.72 -4.36 0.85
C ALA A 123 -21.11 -4.52 1.48
#